data_c5923b5729da43cf794562ca9d9744e8
#
_entry.id   c5923b5729da43cf794562ca9d9744e8
#
_cell.length_a   1.000
_cell.length_b   1.000
_cell.length_c   1.000
_cell.angle_alpha   90.00
_cell.angle_beta   90.00
_cell.angle_gamma   90.00
#
_symmetry.space_group_name_H-M   'P 1'
#
loop_
_entity.id
_entity.type
_entity.pdbx_description
1 polymer ?
#
loop_
_entity_poly.entity_id
_entity_poly.type
_entity_poly.pdbx_seq_one_letter_code
_entity_poly.pdbx_strand_id
1 'polypeptide(L)'
;MNFYASIALLADTAAVGDSSVWIAAGFVLLAVAVVLGVLELFVPTGGVLAVATASCLVASIIAFFMHGMLWGFAALLAYSAGAPFAVVFGFKLWTRTPIARRMVLGNTDTDSEGLQPVILCLLLRAA
;
A
#
# COMPACT_ATOMS: atom_id res chain seq x y z
N MET A 1 -15.01 16.96 -13.24
CA MET A 1 -15.27 15.58 -13.68
C MET A 1 -15.54 14.77 -12.44
N ASN A 2 -16.78 14.32 -12.25
CA ASN A 2 -17.21 13.70 -11.01
C ASN A 2 -16.68 12.26 -10.93
N PHE A 3 -16.00 11.93 -9.84
CA PHE A 3 -15.50 10.58 -9.51
C PHE A 3 -16.61 9.52 -9.65
N TYR A 4 -17.85 9.87 -9.29
CA TYR A 4 -19.02 9.02 -9.47
C TYR A 4 -19.38 8.74 -10.94
N ALA A 5 -19.11 9.67 -11.85
CA ALA A 5 -19.33 9.46 -13.28
C ALA A 5 -18.33 8.46 -13.87
N SER A 6 -17.09 8.44 -13.37
CA SER A 6 -16.08 7.46 -13.79
C SER A 6 -16.41 6.06 -13.28
N ILE A 7 -16.94 5.95 -12.06
CA ILE A 7 -17.40 4.66 -11.51
C ILE A 7 -18.65 4.18 -12.25
N ALA A 8 -19.60 5.08 -12.56
CA ALA A 8 -20.78 4.73 -13.33
C ALA A 8 -20.43 4.28 -14.76
N LEU A 9 -19.44 4.89 -15.40
CA LEU A 9 -18.95 4.49 -16.73
C LEU A 9 -18.28 3.11 -16.68
N LEU A 10 -17.53 2.81 -15.62
CA LEU A 10 -16.94 1.48 -15.39
C LEU A 10 -18.03 0.43 -15.10
N ALA A 11 -19.10 0.80 -14.39
CA ALA A 11 -20.21 -0.07 -14.13
C ALA A 11 -21.05 -0.34 -15.40
N ASP A 12 -21.19 0.64 -16.28
CA ASP A 12 -21.94 0.52 -17.54
C ASP A 12 -21.19 -0.34 -18.58
N THR A 13 -19.86 -0.26 -18.62
CA THR A 13 -19.03 -1.16 -19.42
C THR A 13 -19.04 -2.59 -18.90
N ALA A 14 -19.29 -2.80 -17.62
CA ALA A 14 -19.44 -4.12 -17.01
C ALA A 14 -20.80 -4.79 -17.31
N ALA A 15 -21.82 -4.01 -17.72
CA ALA A 15 -23.15 -4.52 -18.09
C ALA A 15 -23.21 -5.13 -19.50
N VAL A 16 -22.20 -4.93 -20.35
CA VAL A 16 -22.08 -5.58 -21.65
C VAL A 16 -21.51 -6.98 -21.44
N GLY A 17 -22.40 -7.97 -21.47
CA GLY A 17 -22.22 -9.36 -21.07
C GLY A 17 -21.19 -10.21 -21.81
N ASP A 18 -20.09 -9.66 -22.28
CA ASP A 18 -18.97 -10.42 -22.84
C ASP A 18 -18.01 -10.80 -21.71
N SER A 19 -17.70 -12.09 -21.59
CA SER A 19 -16.81 -12.62 -20.56
C SER A 19 -15.39 -12.00 -20.61
N SER A 20 -14.98 -11.49 -21.77
CA SER A 20 -13.72 -10.78 -21.97
C SER A 20 -13.67 -9.41 -21.27
N VAL A 21 -14.81 -8.75 -21.12
CA VAL A 21 -14.90 -7.44 -20.44
C VAL A 21 -14.62 -7.57 -18.94
N TRP A 22 -15.07 -8.65 -18.32
CA TRP A 22 -14.81 -8.90 -16.88
C TRP A 22 -13.34 -9.15 -16.59
N ILE A 23 -12.64 -9.85 -17.46
CA ILE A 23 -11.17 -10.01 -17.36
C ILE A 23 -10.49 -8.65 -17.50
N ALA A 24 -10.83 -7.89 -18.53
CA ALA A 24 -10.23 -6.57 -18.76
C ALA A 24 -10.49 -5.62 -17.58
N ALA A 25 -11.71 -5.60 -17.06
CA ALA A 25 -12.05 -4.82 -15.87
C ALA A 25 -11.23 -5.24 -14.63
N GLY A 26 -11.05 -6.54 -14.42
CA GLY A 26 -10.22 -7.08 -13.34
C GLY A 26 -8.77 -6.59 -13.41
N PHE A 27 -8.15 -6.64 -14.59
CA PHE A 27 -6.79 -6.16 -14.80
C PHE A 27 -6.66 -4.64 -14.68
N VAL A 28 -7.61 -3.87 -15.17
CA VAL A 28 -7.62 -2.40 -15.03
C VAL A 28 -7.74 -2.01 -13.56
N LEU A 29 -8.65 -2.64 -12.80
CA LEU A 29 -8.79 -2.39 -11.37
C LEU A 29 -7.53 -2.77 -10.59
N LEU A 30 -6.87 -3.87 -10.97
CA LEU A 30 -5.61 -4.26 -10.38
C LEU A 30 -4.51 -3.22 -10.66
N ALA A 31 -4.40 -2.74 -11.90
CA ALA A 31 -3.42 -1.71 -12.26
C ALA A 31 -3.65 -0.42 -11.46
N VAL A 32 -4.90 0.01 -11.33
CA VAL A 32 -5.28 1.18 -10.50
C VAL A 32 -4.91 0.94 -9.04
N ALA A 33 -5.19 -0.23 -8.48
CA ALA A 33 -4.83 -0.58 -7.11
C ALA A 33 -3.32 -0.51 -6.87
N VAL A 34 -2.51 -1.03 -7.81
CA VAL A 34 -1.04 -0.96 -7.73
C VAL A 34 -0.55 0.50 -7.76
N VAL A 35 -1.08 1.32 -8.65
CA VAL A 35 -0.73 2.74 -8.75
C VAL A 35 -1.09 3.47 -7.45
N LEU A 36 -2.30 3.27 -6.91
CA LEU A 36 -2.73 3.87 -5.65
C LEU A 36 -1.86 3.41 -4.47
N GLY A 37 -1.51 2.12 -4.42
CA GLY A 37 -0.62 1.58 -3.39
C GLY A 37 0.79 2.18 -3.45
N VAL A 38 1.33 2.38 -4.65
CA VAL A 38 2.62 3.05 -4.84
C VAL A 38 2.54 4.53 -4.44
N LEU A 39 1.45 5.21 -4.80
CA LEU A 39 1.22 6.61 -4.40
C LEU A 39 1.17 6.78 -2.88
N GLU A 40 0.55 5.85 -2.14
CA GLU A 40 0.51 5.88 -0.67
C GLU A 40 1.92 5.83 -0.05
N LEU A 41 2.87 5.12 -0.68
CA LEU A 41 4.26 5.09 -0.22
C LEU A 41 4.98 6.43 -0.37
N PHE A 42 4.59 7.24 -1.37
CA PHE A 42 5.19 8.56 -1.62
C PHE A 42 4.46 9.70 -0.90
N VAL A 43 3.15 9.57 -0.78
CA VAL A 43 2.29 10.60 -0.16
C VAL A 43 1.54 9.96 1.02
N PRO A 44 2.07 10.06 2.25
CA PRO A 44 1.41 9.48 3.41
C PRO A 44 0.11 10.24 3.71
N THR A 45 -1.00 9.80 3.11
CA THR A 45 -2.32 10.41 3.28
C THR A 45 -3.05 9.96 4.55
N GLY A 46 -2.35 9.27 5.45
CA GLY A 46 -2.95 8.74 6.68
C GLY A 46 -3.85 7.53 6.46
N GLY A 47 -3.67 6.80 5.33
CA GLY A 47 -4.38 5.56 5.05
C GLY A 47 -5.60 5.70 4.13
N VAL A 48 -5.95 6.91 3.67
CA VAL A 48 -7.09 7.11 2.76
C VAL A 48 -6.86 6.41 1.42
N LEU A 49 -5.66 6.53 0.85
CA LEU A 49 -5.31 5.82 -0.37
C LEU A 49 -5.22 4.30 -0.15
N ALA A 50 -4.81 3.87 1.04
CA ALA A 50 -4.77 2.44 1.39
C ALA A 50 -6.18 1.82 1.37
N VAL A 51 -7.18 2.52 1.89
CA VAL A 51 -8.59 2.08 1.82
C VAL A 51 -9.07 2.02 0.36
N ALA A 52 -8.74 3.04 -0.45
CA ALA A 52 -9.08 3.04 -1.87
C ALA A 52 -8.40 1.89 -2.62
N THR A 53 -7.13 1.62 -2.34
CA THR A 53 -6.37 0.48 -2.89
C THR A 53 -7.03 -0.85 -2.52
N ALA A 54 -7.38 -1.04 -1.25
CA ALA A 54 -8.06 -2.25 -0.78
C ALA A 54 -9.42 -2.44 -1.47
N SER A 55 -10.18 -1.38 -1.63
CA SER A 55 -11.47 -1.42 -2.35
C SER A 55 -11.31 -1.83 -3.81
N CYS A 56 -10.30 -1.29 -4.51
CA CYS A 56 -9.98 -1.67 -5.89
C CYS A 56 -9.53 -3.13 -6.01
N LEU A 57 -8.75 -3.65 -5.04
CA LEU A 57 -8.34 -5.05 -5.02
C LEU A 57 -9.53 -5.98 -4.84
N VAL A 58 -10.43 -5.68 -3.90
CA VAL A 58 -11.64 -6.47 -3.68
C VAL A 58 -12.53 -6.46 -4.94
N ALA A 59 -12.74 -5.29 -5.55
CA ALA A 59 -13.50 -5.17 -6.79
C ALA A 59 -12.86 -5.96 -7.94
N SER A 60 -11.53 -5.96 -8.04
CA SER A 60 -10.79 -6.75 -9.03
C SER A 60 -11.01 -8.26 -8.83
N ILE A 61 -10.95 -8.75 -7.59
CA ILE A 61 -11.23 -10.16 -7.27
C ILE A 61 -12.65 -10.53 -7.69
N ILE A 62 -13.64 -9.70 -7.37
CA ILE A 62 -15.05 -9.92 -7.75
C ILE A 62 -15.16 -10.01 -9.28
N ALA A 63 -14.52 -9.12 -10.02
CA ALA A 63 -14.53 -9.12 -11.48
C ALA A 63 -13.96 -10.43 -12.06
N PHE A 64 -12.88 -10.97 -11.49
CA PHE A 64 -12.34 -12.27 -11.89
C PHE A 64 -13.28 -13.44 -11.58
N PHE A 65 -13.99 -13.40 -10.46
CA PHE A 65 -15.01 -14.41 -10.13
C PHE A 65 -16.21 -14.35 -11.08
N MET A 66 -16.62 -13.17 -11.51
CA MET A 66 -17.70 -13.00 -12.51
C MET A 66 -17.31 -13.56 -13.88
N HIS A 67 -16.03 -13.56 -14.22
CA HIS A 67 -15.54 -14.20 -15.45
C HIS A 67 -15.54 -15.73 -15.34
N GLY A 68 -15.14 -16.28 -14.18
CA GLY A 68 -15.13 -17.73 -13.95
C GLY A 68 -14.48 -18.10 -12.63
N MET A 69 -14.99 -19.15 -12.01
CA MET A 69 -14.55 -19.61 -10.69
C MET A 69 -13.05 -19.91 -10.63
N LEU A 70 -12.50 -20.51 -11.70
CA LEU A 70 -11.07 -20.83 -11.79
C LEU A 70 -10.20 -19.58 -11.80
N TRP A 71 -10.61 -18.54 -12.56
CA TRP A 71 -9.91 -17.27 -12.64
C TRP A 71 -9.97 -16.50 -11.31
N GLY A 72 -11.12 -16.55 -10.61
CA GLY A 72 -11.28 -15.97 -9.28
C GLY A 72 -10.32 -16.60 -8.26
N PHE A 73 -10.24 -17.93 -8.21
CA PHE A 73 -9.30 -18.61 -7.31
C PHE A 73 -7.83 -18.34 -7.67
N ALA A 74 -7.49 -18.31 -8.97
CA ALA A 74 -6.15 -17.97 -9.42
C ALA A 74 -5.75 -16.54 -8.98
N ALA A 75 -6.65 -15.57 -9.13
CA ALA A 75 -6.44 -14.21 -8.66
C ALA A 75 -6.27 -14.14 -7.14
N LEU A 76 -7.11 -14.86 -6.38
CA LEU A 76 -7.02 -14.90 -4.92
C LEU A 76 -5.68 -15.46 -4.44
N LEU A 77 -5.21 -16.55 -5.05
CA LEU A 77 -3.89 -17.14 -4.76
C LEU A 77 -2.76 -16.19 -5.13
N ALA A 78 -2.84 -15.53 -6.29
CA ALA A 78 -1.85 -14.55 -6.72
C ALA A 78 -1.76 -13.37 -5.75
N TYR A 79 -2.88 -12.85 -5.27
CA TYR A 79 -2.91 -11.74 -4.32
C TYR A 79 -2.41 -12.17 -2.94
N SER A 80 -2.78 -13.37 -2.49
CA SER A 80 -2.30 -13.92 -1.22
C SER A 80 -0.77 -14.11 -1.22
N ALA A 81 -0.21 -14.59 -2.31
CA ALA A 81 1.24 -14.72 -2.46
C ALA A 81 1.93 -13.36 -2.68
N GLY A 82 1.30 -12.45 -3.42
CA GLY A 82 1.83 -11.12 -3.73
C GLY A 82 1.83 -10.17 -2.53
N ALA A 83 0.86 -10.29 -1.63
CA ALA A 83 0.73 -9.41 -0.47
C ALA A 83 1.99 -9.38 0.43
N PRO A 84 2.60 -10.49 0.85
CA PRO A 84 3.81 -10.45 1.65
C PRO A 84 4.99 -9.84 0.89
N PHE A 85 5.10 -10.09 -0.42
CA PHE A 85 6.12 -9.46 -1.25
C PHE A 85 5.92 -7.95 -1.34
N ALA A 86 4.69 -7.49 -1.51
CA ALA A 86 4.37 -6.06 -1.56
C ALA A 86 4.70 -5.36 -0.24
N VAL A 87 4.42 -5.98 0.90
CA VAL A 87 4.74 -5.45 2.23
C VAL A 87 6.25 -5.37 2.42
N VAL A 88 6.99 -6.45 2.15
CA VAL A 88 8.46 -6.47 2.31
C VAL A 88 9.13 -5.47 1.38
N PHE A 89 8.68 -5.40 0.11
CA PHE A 89 9.21 -4.43 -0.85
C PHE A 89 8.87 -2.99 -0.46
N GLY A 90 7.65 -2.75 0.01
CA GLY A 90 7.21 -1.46 0.51
C GLY A 90 8.07 -0.97 1.67
N PHE A 91 8.30 -1.82 2.68
CA PHE A 91 9.19 -1.51 3.79
C PHE A 91 10.63 -1.27 3.35
N LYS A 92 11.15 -2.09 2.42
CA LYS A 92 12.51 -1.94 1.89
C LYS A 92 12.67 -0.64 1.08
N LEU A 93 11.65 -0.24 0.34
CA LEU A 93 11.64 1.04 -0.36
C LEU A 93 11.56 2.21 0.63
N TRP A 94 10.69 2.10 1.63
CA TRP A 94 10.50 3.15 2.63
C TRP A 94 11.77 3.39 3.46
N THR A 95 12.46 2.35 3.89
CA THR A 95 13.73 2.47 4.63
C THR A 95 14.88 3.02 3.78
N ARG A 96 14.76 2.98 2.45
CA ARG A 96 15.76 3.58 1.54
C ARG A 96 15.50 5.07 1.27
N THR A 97 14.32 5.60 1.60
CA THR A 97 14.04 7.03 1.45
C THR A 97 14.80 7.83 2.51
N PRO A 98 15.48 8.93 2.12
CA PRO A 98 16.26 9.76 3.04
C PRO A 98 15.42 10.38 4.16
N ILE A 99 14.12 10.47 3.98
CA ILE A 99 13.16 11.00 4.96
C ILE A 99 13.01 10.04 6.16
N ALA A 100 12.89 8.74 5.90
CA ALA A 100 12.80 7.73 6.96
C ALA A 100 14.11 7.66 7.77
N ARG A 101 15.27 7.83 7.11
CA ARG A 101 16.56 7.90 7.79
C ARG A 101 16.68 9.09 8.74
N ARG A 102 16.11 10.24 8.38
CA ARG A 102 16.11 11.42 9.24
C ARG A 102 15.18 11.27 10.45
N MET A 103 14.06 10.58 10.31
CA MET A 103 13.15 10.33 11.43
C MET A 103 13.69 9.28 12.42
N VAL A 104 14.34 8.23 11.92
CA VAL A 104 14.89 7.16 12.78
C VAL A 104 16.22 7.59 13.41
N LEU A 105 17.09 8.29 12.69
CA LEU A 105 18.39 8.76 13.20
C LEU A 105 18.26 10.05 14.03
N GLY A 106 17.28 10.90 13.76
CA GLY A 106 17.05 12.14 14.51
C GLY A 106 16.56 11.90 15.94
N ASN A 107 15.96 10.74 16.22
CA ASN A 107 15.47 10.41 17.57
C ASN A 107 16.51 9.68 18.43
N THR A 108 17.55 9.11 17.80
CA THR A 108 18.61 8.37 18.52
C THR A 108 19.72 9.28 19.02
N ASP A 109 19.95 10.41 18.34
CA ASP A 109 21.01 11.35 18.73
C ASP A 109 20.60 12.26 19.89
N THR A 110 19.30 12.49 20.10
CA THR A 110 18.81 13.37 21.17
C THR A 110 18.73 12.66 22.53
N ASP A 111 18.51 11.34 22.54
CA ASP A 111 18.43 10.58 23.80
C ASP A 111 19.80 10.14 24.32
N SER A 112 20.80 9.97 23.44
CA SER A 112 22.15 9.58 23.86
C SER A 112 23.02 10.77 24.28
N GLU A 113 22.82 11.95 23.71
CA GLU A 113 23.59 13.16 24.11
C GLU A 113 23.11 13.77 25.44
N GLY A 114 21.82 13.58 25.79
CA GLY A 114 21.29 14.08 27.06
C GLY A 114 21.69 13.26 28.29
N LEU A 115 21.92 11.97 28.14
CA LEU A 115 22.25 11.05 29.25
C LEU A 115 23.75 10.95 29.54
N GLN A 116 24.60 11.08 28.53
CA GLN A 116 26.05 10.95 28.69
C GLN A 116 26.66 11.99 29.65
N PRO A 117 26.38 13.30 29.55
CA PRO A 117 26.97 14.27 30.47
C PRO A 117 26.45 14.13 31.89
N VAL A 118 25.20 13.69 32.10
CA VAL A 118 24.63 13.48 33.42
C VAL A 118 25.26 12.27 34.10
N ILE A 119 25.47 11.16 33.40
CA ILE A 119 26.12 9.96 33.95
C ILE A 119 27.59 10.24 34.23
N LEU A 120 28.28 10.96 33.36
CA LEU A 120 29.68 11.34 33.56
C LEU A 120 29.83 12.26 34.77
N CYS A 121 28.92 13.21 34.95
CA CYS A 121 28.90 14.13 36.10
C CYS A 121 28.62 13.39 37.41
N LEU A 122 27.71 12.39 37.40
CA LEU A 122 27.42 11.55 38.56
C LEU A 122 28.61 10.65 38.95
N LEU A 123 29.30 10.08 37.98
CA LEU A 123 30.48 9.24 38.21
C LEU A 123 31.66 10.04 38.76
N LEU A 124 31.89 11.25 38.26
CA LEU A 124 32.94 12.16 38.79
C LEU A 124 32.66 12.67 40.19
N ARG A 125 31.39 12.76 40.58
CA ARG A 125 30.99 13.19 41.93
C ARG A 125 31.06 12.04 42.94
N ALA A 126 30.98 10.78 42.49
CA ALA A 126 31.06 9.60 43.33
C ALA A 126 32.53 9.14 43.59
N ALA A 127 33.46 9.65 42.81
CA ALA A 127 34.90 9.41 42.97
C ALA A 127 35.52 10.49 43.84
#